data_d3a4989cc58a617ba859e05ad38a81ba
#
_entry.id   d3a4989cc58a617ba859e05ad38a81ba
#
_cell.length_a   1.000
_cell.length_b   1.000
_cell.length_c   1.000
_cell.angle_alpha   90.00
_cell.angle_beta   90.00
_cell.angle_gamma   90.00
#
_symmetry.space_group_name_H-M   'P 1'
#
loop_
_entity.id
_entity.type
_entity.pdbx_description
1 polymer ?
#
loop_
_entity_poly.entity_id
_entity_poly.type
_entity_poly.pdbx_seq_one_letter_code
_entity_poly.pdbx_strand_id
1 'polypeptide(L)'
;MAELMGERMLDHDIGARLMRFRGDLQQEMRHYHPRGDQIIPAFVAGINAYIDEMLADPARLPLEFRLMDLQPQHWTPEIVISDSDTGKDLIWFHPGEPDLHFDDAINTELLHDDILRLYDAARSSVSFLPEDIDVQYRATDTASGEVIVERLNDQLAASQTEVLGRNQDIGSNNWVVNGSLSESGYPIMANDPHRVVGAPALRYFVHLHGPGWNIIGGGEPSLPGISIGHNGFGAWGLTVFQVDSEDLYVYETHPDDPHRYRYQGRWETMRIEETEIAVRGGEIQTVQLKFTRHGPVVHERPDAQAAFALRLAWLDIGAAPYLAGLRMSQAQS
;
A
#
# COMPACT_ATOMS: atom_id res chain seq x y z
N MET A 1 12.78 -1.51 -4.77
CA MET A 1 13.23 -2.85 -4.30
C MET A 1 14.27 -3.43 -5.25
N ALA A 2 14.13 -3.31 -6.56
CA ALA A 2 15.14 -3.79 -7.53
C ALA A 2 16.51 -3.10 -7.34
N GLU A 3 16.53 -1.82 -6.96
CA GLU A 3 17.77 -1.12 -6.58
C GLU A 3 18.51 -1.76 -5.40
N LEU A 4 17.80 -2.45 -4.53
CA LEU A 4 18.35 -3.07 -3.32
C LEU A 4 18.68 -4.55 -3.50
N MET A 5 17.81 -5.25 -4.21
CA MET A 5 17.76 -6.72 -4.24
C MET A 5 17.93 -7.29 -5.65
N GLY A 6 18.23 -6.44 -6.64
CA GLY A 6 18.51 -6.85 -8.01
C GLY A 6 17.28 -7.20 -8.84
N GLU A 7 17.52 -7.84 -9.97
CA GLU A 7 16.55 -8.12 -11.03
C GLU A 7 15.30 -8.89 -10.55
N ARG A 8 15.47 -9.74 -9.52
CA ARG A 8 14.36 -10.53 -8.95
C ARG A 8 13.20 -9.70 -8.41
N MET A 9 13.42 -8.39 -8.14
CA MET A 9 12.42 -7.45 -7.66
C MET A 9 11.92 -6.49 -8.75
N LEU A 10 12.29 -6.70 -9.99
CA LEU A 10 11.89 -5.79 -11.08
C LEU A 10 10.37 -5.80 -11.30
N ASP A 11 9.76 -6.98 -11.36
CA ASP A 11 8.29 -7.11 -11.50
C ASP A 11 7.54 -6.50 -10.32
N HIS A 12 8.08 -6.65 -9.10
CA HIS A 12 7.54 -5.98 -7.92
C HIS A 12 7.51 -4.45 -8.10
N ASP A 13 8.63 -3.87 -8.54
CA ASP A 13 8.72 -2.42 -8.72
C ASP A 13 7.88 -1.90 -9.89
N ILE A 14 7.74 -2.67 -10.96
CA ILE A 14 6.85 -2.35 -12.09
C ILE A 14 5.39 -2.38 -11.60
N GLY A 15 4.98 -3.44 -10.93
CA GLY A 15 3.63 -3.58 -10.40
C GLY A 15 3.28 -2.48 -9.38
N ALA A 16 4.17 -2.18 -8.44
CA ALA A 16 3.98 -1.10 -7.48
C ALA A 16 3.80 0.27 -8.16
N ARG A 17 4.54 0.52 -9.25
CA ARG A 17 4.39 1.76 -10.02
C ARG A 17 3.12 1.79 -10.85
N LEU A 18 2.67 0.65 -11.40
CA LEU A 18 1.40 0.55 -12.10
C LEU A 18 0.21 0.88 -11.19
N MET A 19 0.25 0.42 -9.95
CA MET A 19 -0.84 0.51 -8.98
C MET A 19 -0.73 1.74 -8.05
N ARG A 20 0.04 2.76 -8.40
CA ARG A 20 0.14 4.01 -7.66
C ARG A 20 -1.01 4.95 -8.02
N PHE A 21 -1.52 5.71 -7.04
CA PHE A 21 -2.49 6.79 -7.26
C PHE A 21 -1.99 7.81 -8.29
N ARG A 22 -2.88 8.23 -9.20
CA ARG A 22 -2.60 9.16 -10.30
C ARG A 22 -3.68 10.22 -10.50
N GLY A 23 -4.58 10.35 -9.54
CA GLY A 23 -5.62 11.36 -9.56
C GLY A 23 -5.11 12.76 -9.19
N ASP A 24 -6.04 13.71 -9.09
CA ASP A 24 -5.74 15.05 -8.59
C ASP A 24 -5.41 14.99 -7.09
N LEU A 25 -4.13 15.16 -6.75
CA LEU A 25 -3.62 15.08 -5.39
C LEU A 25 -4.25 16.10 -4.44
N GLN A 26 -4.53 17.31 -4.90
CA GLN A 26 -5.16 18.32 -4.06
C GLN A 26 -6.62 17.99 -3.78
N GLN A 27 -7.33 17.49 -4.78
CA GLN A 27 -8.70 17.03 -4.61
C GLN A 27 -8.75 15.84 -3.65
N GLU A 28 -7.83 14.89 -3.78
CA GLU A 28 -7.71 13.74 -2.89
C GLU A 28 -7.47 14.17 -1.44
N MET A 29 -6.46 14.98 -1.18
CA MET A 29 -6.17 15.45 0.18
C MET A 29 -7.36 16.18 0.82
N ARG A 30 -8.06 17.02 0.06
CA ARG A 30 -9.23 17.77 0.53
C ARG A 30 -10.47 16.92 0.69
N HIS A 31 -10.52 15.75 0.07
CA HIS A 31 -11.62 14.83 0.26
C HIS A 31 -11.76 14.41 1.73
N TYR A 32 -10.65 14.12 2.39
CA TYR A 32 -10.62 13.61 3.77
C TYR A 32 -10.75 14.71 4.82
N HIS A 33 -10.33 15.93 4.51
CA HIS A 33 -10.47 17.06 5.42
C HIS A 33 -10.41 18.39 4.64
N PRO A 34 -11.21 19.42 4.98
CA PRO A 34 -11.16 20.72 4.29
C PRO A 34 -9.77 21.38 4.25
N ARG A 35 -8.90 21.00 5.19
CA ARG A 35 -7.49 21.42 5.27
C ARG A 35 -6.52 20.27 5.04
N GLY A 36 -6.94 19.20 4.35
CA GLY A 36 -6.11 18.03 4.07
C GLY A 36 -4.85 18.40 3.29
N ASP A 37 -4.95 19.36 2.39
CA ASP A 37 -3.85 19.95 1.63
C ASP A 37 -2.84 20.77 2.47
N GLN A 38 -3.11 20.97 3.75
CA GLN A 38 -2.18 21.55 4.73
C GLN A 38 -1.70 20.50 5.72
N ILE A 39 -2.58 19.59 6.15
CA ILE A 39 -2.29 18.58 7.17
C ILE A 39 -1.30 17.53 6.61
N ILE A 40 -1.57 16.99 5.43
CA ILE A 40 -0.72 15.94 4.84
C ILE A 40 0.69 16.47 4.53
N PRO A 41 0.87 17.64 3.88
CA PRO A 41 2.20 18.21 3.72
C PRO A 41 2.91 18.55 5.04
N ALA A 42 2.19 18.98 6.08
CA ALA A 42 2.79 19.23 7.39
C ALA A 42 3.27 17.94 8.06
N PHE A 43 2.53 16.85 7.93
CA PHE A 43 2.93 15.52 8.38
C PHE A 43 4.21 15.07 7.66
N VAL A 44 4.23 15.17 6.33
CA VAL A 44 5.40 14.88 5.48
C VAL A 44 6.62 15.72 5.88
N ALA A 45 6.42 17.02 6.16
CA ALA A 45 7.50 17.88 6.63
C ALA A 45 8.10 17.41 7.97
N GLY A 46 7.28 16.87 8.87
CA GLY A 46 7.74 16.27 10.13
C GLY A 46 8.60 15.02 9.89
N ILE A 47 8.18 14.14 8.99
CA ILE A 47 8.96 12.95 8.60
C ILE A 47 10.29 13.39 8.00
N ASN A 48 10.28 14.34 7.06
CA ASN A 48 11.48 14.80 6.38
C ASN A 48 12.46 15.49 7.32
N ALA A 49 11.98 16.24 8.32
CA ALA A 49 12.84 16.81 9.35
C ALA A 49 13.60 15.73 10.14
N TYR A 50 12.95 14.61 10.43
CA TYR A 50 13.61 13.48 11.08
C TYR A 50 14.59 12.76 10.15
N ILE A 51 14.26 12.63 8.88
CA ILE A 51 15.19 12.10 7.86
C ILE A 51 16.44 12.96 7.79
N ASP A 52 16.31 14.30 7.78
CA ASP A 52 17.43 15.22 7.77
C ASP A 52 18.35 15.03 8.99
N GLU A 53 17.77 14.82 10.19
CA GLU A 53 18.56 14.49 11.38
C GLU A 53 19.34 13.18 11.24
N MET A 54 18.72 12.15 10.64
CA MET A 54 19.36 10.85 10.40
C MET A 54 20.51 10.97 9.38
N LEU A 55 20.30 11.73 8.30
CA LEU A 55 21.31 11.97 7.28
C LEU A 55 22.50 12.79 7.80
N ALA A 56 22.26 13.68 8.75
CA ALA A 56 23.32 14.48 9.40
C ALA A 56 24.21 13.63 10.33
N ASP A 57 23.71 12.51 10.87
CA ASP A 57 24.45 11.60 11.73
C ASP A 57 24.15 10.12 11.34
N PRO A 58 24.92 9.55 10.40
CA PRO A 58 24.70 8.18 9.91
C PRO A 58 24.71 7.10 11.01
N ALA A 59 25.32 7.37 12.18
CA ALA A 59 25.29 6.43 13.29
C ALA A 59 23.87 6.27 13.90
N ARG A 60 22.98 7.23 13.64
CA ARG A 60 21.58 7.23 14.08
C ARG A 60 20.63 6.54 13.09
N LEU A 61 21.10 6.21 11.89
CA LEU A 61 20.30 5.46 10.93
C LEU A 61 19.83 4.14 11.54
N PRO A 62 18.58 3.71 11.29
CA PRO A 62 18.11 2.39 11.66
C PRO A 62 19.05 1.29 11.17
N LEU A 63 19.06 0.17 11.89
CA LEU A 63 20.00 -0.92 11.61
C LEU A 63 19.86 -1.42 10.17
N GLU A 64 18.65 -1.54 9.68
CA GLU A 64 18.32 -2.02 8.33
C GLU A 64 18.96 -1.15 7.24
N PHE A 65 18.90 0.17 7.40
CA PHE A 65 19.53 1.11 6.46
C PHE A 65 21.05 0.95 6.44
N ARG A 66 21.67 0.75 7.60
CA ARG A 66 23.11 0.53 7.70
C ARG A 66 23.54 -0.81 7.15
N LEU A 67 22.75 -1.88 7.40
CA LEU A 67 23.06 -3.24 6.90
C LEU A 67 22.99 -3.32 5.37
N MET A 68 22.12 -2.53 4.75
CA MET A 68 21.90 -2.51 3.31
C MET A 68 22.63 -1.37 2.59
N ASP A 69 23.39 -0.55 3.33
CA ASP A 69 24.04 0.66 2.81
C ASP A 69 23.04 1.61 2.11
N LEU A 70 21.94 1.88 2.79
CA LEU A 70 20.87 2.72 2.30
C LEU A 70 20.83 4.08 2.98
N GLN A 71 20.32 5.06 2.25
CA GLN A 71 19.94 6.35 2.79
C GLN A 71 18.45 6.58 2.59
N PRO A 72 17.71 7.03 3.63
CA PRO A 72 16.31 7.37 3.48
C PRO A 72 16.17 8.56 2.53
N GLN A 73 15.15 8.52 1.69
CA GLN A 73 14.76 9.62 0.83
C GLN A 73 13.63 10.43 1.46
N HIS A 74 13.54 11.71 1.11
CA HIS A 74 12.43 12.55 1.53
C HIS A 74 11.10 12.03 1.00
N TRP A 75 10.11 12.10 1.85
CA TRP A 75 8.73 11.77 1.50
C TRP A 75 8.05 12.94 0.80
N THR A 76 7.04 12.60 0.03
CA THR A 76 6.12 13.55 -0.60
C THR A 76 4.68 13.22 -0.20
N PRO A 77 3.72 14.15 -0.36
CA PRO A 77 2.30 13.85 -0.13
C PRO A 77 1.78 12.68 -0.96
N GLU A 78 2.31 12.47 -2.17
CA GLU A 78 1.96 11.35 -3.04
C GLU A 78 2.30 9.99 -2.39
N ILE A 79 3.39 9.92 -1.61
CA ILE A 79 3.76 8.70 -0.90
C ILE A 79 2.70 8.38 0.14
N VAL A 80 2.28 9.36 0.94
CA VAL A 80 1.24 9.18 1.98
C VAL A 80 -0.07 8.71 1.35
N ILE A 81 -0.49 9.32 0.25
CA ILE A 81 -1.71 8.94 -0.47
C ILE A 81 -1.57 7.53 -1.05
N SER A 82 -0.46 7.26 -1.76
CA SER A 82 -0.25 5.95 -2.39
C SER A 82 -0.05 4.82 -1.36
N ASP A 83 0.51 5.11 -0.19
CA ASP A 83 0.64 4.13 0.89
C ASP A 83 -0.73 3.78 1.50
N SER A 84 -1.59 4.77 1.66
CA SER A 84 -2.96 4.56 2.13
C SER A 84 -3.83 3.84 1.09
N ASP A 85 -3.53 4.00 -0.20
CA ASP A 85 -4.29 3.42 -1.31
C ASP A 85 -3.77 2.03 -1.70
N THR A 86 -2.52 1.68 -1.40
CA THR A 86 -1.95 0.39 -1.83
C THR A 86 -2.64 -0.83 -1.23
N GLY A 87 -3.64 -0.62 -0.40
CA GLY A 87 -4.52 -1.69 0.06
C GLY A 87 -3.80 -2.85 0.75
N LYS A 88 -2.50 -2.68 1.07
CA LYS A 88 -1.73 -3.71 1.77
C LYS A 88 -2.39 -4.09 3.08
N ASP A 89 -3.09 -3.14 3.68
CA ASP A 89 -3.82 -3.35 4.92
C ASP A 89 -5.33 -3.61 4.73
N LEU A 90 -5.89 -3.43 3.53
CA LEU A 90 -7.33 -3.43 3.32
C LEU A 90 -7.86 -4.49 2.37
N ILE A 91 -7.05 -5.00 1.49
CA ILE A 91 -7.51 -5.98 0.51
C ILE A 91 -7.14 -7.37 0.99
N TRP A 92 -8.11 -7.98 1.60
CA TRP A 92 -8.14 -9.40 1.85
C TRP A 92 -8.47 -10.11 0.55
N PHE A 93 -7.45 -10.41 -0.25
CA PHE A 93 -7.60 -11.50 -1.18
C PHE A 93 -7.50 -12.80 -0.40
N HIS A 94 -8.55 -13.57 -0.42
CA HIS A 94 -8.41 -14.98 -0.16
C HIS A 94 -7.46 -15.53 -1.23
N PRO A 95 -6.26 -16.00 -0.88
CA PRO A 95 -5.40 -16.71 -1.81
C PRO A 95 -5.98 -18.11 -2.03
N GLY A 96 -7.11 -18.21 -2.67
CA GLY A 96 -7.78 -19.48 -2.81
C GLY A 96 -8.61 -19.56 -4.07
N GLU A 97 -9.38 -18.55 -4.35
CA GLU A 97 -10.15 -18.49 -5.59
C GLU A 97 -10.47 -17.02 -5.84
N PRO A 98 -9.92 -16.39 -6.90
CA PRO A 98 -10.53 -15.19 -7.40
C PRO A 98 -11.98 -15.56 -7.72
N ASP A 99 -12.95 -14.83 -7.20
CA ASP A 99 -14.32 -14.86 -7.71
C ASP A 99 -14.29 -14.29 -9.13
N LEU A 100 -13.83 -15.12 -10.05
CA LEU A 100 -13.82 -14.79 -11.47
C LEU A 100 -15.27 -14.95 -11.96
N HIS A 101 -16.04 -13.88 -11.83
CA HIS A 101 -17.28 -13.76 -12.58
C HIS A 101 -16.93 -13.50 -14.04
N PHE A 102 -16.99 -14.55 -14.86
CA PHE A 102 -16.82 -14.40 -16.30
C PHE A 102 -18.12 -13.86 -16.89
N ASP A 103 -18.02 -12.74 -17.59
CA ASP A 103 -19.02 -12.40 -18.59
C ASP A 103 -18.98 -13.51 -19.67
N ASP A 104 -20.11 -14.08 -20.03
CA ASP A 104 -20.25 -15.12 -21.08
C ASP A 104 -19.64 -14.70 -22.42
N ALA A 105 -19.36 -13.40 -22.60
CA ALA A 105 -18.70 -12.84 -23.77
C ALA A 105 -17.16 -12.97 -23.75
N ILE A 106 -16.54 -13.34 -22.63
CA ILE A 106 -15.08 -13.45 -22.52
C ILE A 106 -14.62 -14.80 -23.06
N ASN A 107 -13.68 -14.76 -24.00
CA ASN A 107 -12.97 -15.95 -24.43
C ASN A 107 -12.02 -16.43 -23.34
N THR A 108 -12.41 -17.47 -22.61
CA THR A 108 -11.63 -18.04 -21.50
C THR A 108 -10.29 -18.64 -21.94
N GLU A 109 -10.07 -18.92 -23.25
CA GLU A 109 -8.79 -19.37 -23.77
C GLU A 109 -7.70 -18.29 -23.69
N LEU A 110 -8.10 -17.02 -23.51
CA LEU A 110 -7.16 -15.91 -23.29
C LEU A 110 -6.61 -15.88 -21.87
N LEU A 111 -7.29 -16.51 -20.92
CA LEU A 111 -6.90 -16.49 -19.51
C LEU A 111 -5.80 -17.52 -19.24
N HIS A 112 -4.77 -17.10 -18.52
CA HIS A 112 -3.67 -17.94 -18.06
C HIS A 112 -3.01 -17.36 -16.81
N ASP A 113 -2.19 -18.15 -16.13
CA ASP A 113 -1.64 -17.84 -14.79
C ASP A 113 -0.78 -16.56 -14.72
N ASP A 114 -0.19 -16.14 -15.85
CA ASP A 114 0.70 -14.96 -15.87
C ASP A 114 -0.01 -13.61 -15.95
N ILE A 115 -1.34 -13.58 -16.16
CA ILE A 115 -2.08 -12.31 -16.35
C ILE A 115 -1.89 -11.38 -15.16
N LEU A 116 -1.91 -11.91 -13.95
CA LEU A 116 -1.78 -11.14 -12.71
C LEU A 116 -0.34 -11.05 -12.19
N ARG A 117 0.66 -11.52 -12.95
CA ARG A 117 2.06 -11.59 -12.51
C ARG A 117 2.59 -10.29 -11.89
N LEU A 118 2.36 -9.14 -12.52
CA LEU A 118 2.80 -7.85 -12.00
C LEU A 118 2.01 -7.40 -10.77
N TYR A 119 0.71 -7.72 -10.74
CA TYR A 119 -0.15 -7.46 -9.60
C TYR A 119 0.27 -8.29 -8.38
N ASP A 120 0.47 -9.59 -8.59
CA ASP A 120 0.92 -10.50 -7.54
C ASP A 120 2.34 -10.18 -7.07
N ALA A 121 3.24 -9.83 -8.00
CA ALA A 121 4.60 -9.45 -7.66
C ALA A 121 4.65 -8.23 -6.73
N ALA A 122 3.85 -7.19 -7.01
CA ALA A 122 3.80 -5.99 -6.18
C ALA A 122 3.26 -6.24 -4.75
N ARG A 123 2.50 -7.32 -4.59
CA ARG A 123 1.86 -7.71 -3.32
C ARG A 123 2.55 -8.89 -2.64
N SER A 124 3.53 -9.49 -3.32
CA SER A 124 4.24 -10.63 -2.78
C SER A 124 5.18 -10.24 -1.64
N SER A 125 5.42 -11.23 -0.80
CA SER A 125 6.35 -11.11 0.32
C SER A 125 7.75 -10.75 -0.14
N VAL A 126 8.34 -9.74 0.45
CA VAL A 126 9.75 -9.41 0.26
C VAL A 126 10.58 -10.22 1.25
N SER A 127 11.56 -10.96 0.77
CA SER A 127 12.52 -11.71 1.58
C SER A 127 13.93 -11.30 1.23
N PHE A 128 14.75 -11.05 2.24
CA PHE A 128 16.16 -10.76 2.05
C PHE A 128 16.96 -12.05 1.89
N LEU A 129 17.99 -11.98 1.04
CA LEU A 129 19.01 -13.00 0.90
C LEU A 129 20.30 -12.53 1.57
N PRO A 130 21.23 -13.43 1.95
CA PRO A 130 22.51 -13.03 2.55
C PRO A 130 23.31 -12.03 1.70
N GLU A 131 23.20 -12.09 0.38
CA GLU A 131 23.83 -11.19 -0.57
C GLU A 131 23.23 -9.78 -0.61
N ASP A 132 22.04 -9.57 -0.09
CA ASP A 132 21.42 -8.27 0.00
C ASP A 132 22.05 -7.40 1.10
N ILE A 133 22.69 -8.04 2.09
CA ILE A 133 23.40 -7.36 3.19
C ILE A 133 24.78 -6.92 2.73
N ASP A 134 25.20 -5.72 3.15
CA ASP A 134 26.52 -5.17 2.85
C ASP A 134 27.64 -6.12 3.29
N VAL A 135 28.68 -6.23 2.43
CA VAL A 135 29.86 -7.10 2.62
C VAL A 135 30.54 -6.87 3.98
N GLN A 136 30.60 -5.63 4.48
CA GLN A 136 31.21 -5.33 5.78
C GLN A 136 30.53 -6.05 6.95
N TYR A 137 29.23 -6.30 6.87
CA TYR A 137 28.47 -7.02 7.90
C TYR A 137 28.44 -8.54 7.66
N ARG A 138 28.76 -8.97 6.42
CA ARG A 138 28.91 -10.40 6.10
C ARG A 138 30.27 -10.97 6.50
N ALA A 139 31.28 -10.12 6.57
CA ALA A 139 32.69 -10.57 6.73
C ALA A 139 33.07 -10.92 8.17
N THR A 140 32.29 -10.59 9.18
CA THR A 140 32.66 -10.79 10.58
C THR A 140 32.32 -12.17 11.13
N ASP A 141 31.32 -12.85 10.57
CA ASP A 141 30.97 -14.25 10.88
C ASP A 141 29.82 -14.68 9.94
N THR A 142 30.02 -15.72 9.15
CA THR A 142 28.98 -16.29 8.28
C THR A 142 27.73 -16.70 9.06
N ALA A 143 27.90 -17.22 10.27
CA ALA A 143 26.80 -17.58 11.15
C ALA A 143 26.01 -16.36 11.61
N SER A 144 26.65 -15.22 11.85
CA SER A 144 25.97 -13.98 12.25
C SER A 144 25.19 -13.36 11.10
N GLY A 145 25.67 -13.46 9.86
CA GLY A 145 24.97 -12.99 8.66
C GLY A 145 23.69 -13.78 8.40
N GLU A 146 23.75 -15.10 8.52
CA GLU A 146 22.56 -15.98 8.40
C GLU A 146 21.50 -15.67 9.47
N VAL A 147 21.91 -15.49 10.73
CA VAL A 147 21.01 -15.14 11.83
C VAL A 147 20.36 -13.77 11.63
N ILE A 148 21.09 -12.79 11.09
CA ILE A 148 20.54 -11.45 10.79
C ILE A 148 19.49 -11.56 9.68
N VAL A 149 19.78 -12.29 8.60
CA VAL A 149 18.84 -12.51 7.49
C VAL A 149 17.60 -13.26 7.96
N GLU A 150 17.78 -14.30 8.77
CA GLU A 150 16.66 -15.05 9.35
C GLU A 150 15.75 -14.13 10.18
N ARG A 151 16.31 -13.31 11.05
CA ARG A 151 15.54 -12.35 11.87
C ARG A 151 14.83 -11.28 11.05
N LEU A 152 15.49 -10.75 10.02
CA LEU A 152 14.85 -9.78 9.11
C LEU A 152 13.69 -10.42 8.36
N ASN A 153 13.89 -11.65 7.86
CA ASN A 153 12.85 -12.38 7.17
C ASN A 153 11.69 -12.76 8.10
N ASP A 154 11.98 -13.14 9.36
CA ASP A 154 10.95 -13.42 10.35
C ASP A 154 10.11 -12.17 10.66
N GLN A 155 10.74 -10.99 10.79
CA GLN A 155 10.04 -9.74 11.00
C GLN A 155 9.18 -9.35 9.79
N LEU A 156 9.73 -9.50 8.58
CA LEU A 156 8.99 -9.27 7.35
C LEU A 156 7.85 -10.27 7.17
N ALA A 157 8.10 -11.56 7.40
CA ALA A 157 7.08 -12.58 7.32
C ALA A 157 5.95 -12.35 8.33
N ALA A 158 6.26 -11.90 9.54
CA ALA A 158 5.27 -11.51 10.53
C ALA A 158 4.40 -10.35 10.03
N SER A 159 5.03 -9.28 9.53
CA SER A 159 4.31 -8.13 8.95
C SER A 159 3.45 -8.54 7.74
N GLN A 160 3.99 -9.40 6.88
CA GLN A 160 3.31 -9.86 5.67
C GLN A 160 2.20 -10.88 5.95
N THR A 161 2.39 -11.74 6.95
CA THR A 161 1.33 -12.64 7.41
C THR A 161 0.15 -11.83 7.93
N GLU A 162 0.41 -10.72 8.58
CA GLU A 162 -0.61 -9.76 8.97
C GLU A 162 -1.34 -9.18 7.76
N VAL A 163 -0.59 -8.67 6.78
CA VAL A 163 -1.14 -8.03 5.58
C VAL A 163 -1.92 -9.01 4.70
N LEU A 164 -1.40 -10.22 4.50
CA LEU A 164 -2.00 -11.21 3.59
C LEU A 164 -3.06 -12.12 4.23
N GLY A 165 -3.36 -11.91 5.53
CA GLY A 165 -4.39 -12.70 6.22
C GLY A 165 -4.13 -14.20 6.29
N ARG A 166 -2.88 -14.63 6.12
CA ARG A 166 -2.50 -16.05 6.13
C ARG A 166 -2.54 -16.69 7.52
N ASN A 167 -2.67 -15.87 8.56
CA ASN A 167 -2.83 -16.35 9.92
C ASN A 167 -4.33 -16.37 10.29
N GLN A 168 -4.86 -17.52 10.64
CA GLN A 168 -6.28 -17.68 11.04
C GLN A 168 -6.65 -16.88 12.30
N ASP A 169 -5.66 -16.43 13.06
CA ASP A 169 -5.86 -15.63 14.28
C ASP A 169 -5.94 -14.12 13.99
N ILE A 170 -5.74 -13.69 12.72
CA ILE A 170 -5.90 -12.28 12.31
C ILE A 170 -7.37 -12.00 12.05
N GLY A 171 -7.86 -10.93 12.63
CA GLY A 171 -9.23 -10.48 12.49
C GLY A 171 -9.43 -9.13 13.17
N SER A 172 -10.64 -8.79 13.48
CA SER A 172 -10.96 -7.59 14.26
C SER A 172 -12.35 -7.70 14.85
N ASN A 173 -12.52 -7.17 16.07
CA ASN A 173 -13.83 -6.99 16.67
C ASN A 173 -14.11 -5.50 16.84
N ASN A 174 -15.35 -5.12 16.66
CA ASN A 174 -15.85 -3.79 16.98
C ASN A 174 -17.28 -3.89 17.49
N TRP A 175 -17.55 -3.28 18.63
CA TRP A 175 -18.90 -3.27 19.19
C TRP A 175 -19.13 -2.00 20.01
N VAL A 176 -20.41 -1.62 20.12
CA VAL A 176 -20.88 -0.47 20.88
C VAL A 176 -22.01 -0.89 21.79
N VAL A 177 -21.93 -0.47 23.05
CA VAL A 177 -23.01 -0.59 24.04
C VAL A 177 -23.69 0.77 24.17
N ASN A 178 -25.01 0.79 24.03
CA ASN A 178 -25.80 2.01 24.21
C ASN A 178 -25.69 2.51 25.66
N GLY A 179 -25.67 3.83 25.86
CA GLY A 179 -25.58 4.44 27.16
C GLY A 179 -26.70 4.06 28.13
N SER A 180 -27.89 3.66 27.63
CA SER A 180 -28.96 3.14 28.47
C SER A 180 -28.63 1.81 29.17
N LEU A 181 -27.60 1.11 28.71
CA LEU A 181 -27.10 -0.16 29.24
C LEU A 181 -25.80 0.02 30.04
N SER A 182 -25.26 1.24 30.12
CA SER A 182 -24.05 1.53 30.89
C SER A 182 -24.37 2.25 32.20
N GLU A 183 -23.57 2.03 33.23
CA GLU A 183 -23.72 2.70 34.50
C GLU A 183 -23.52 4.22 34.40
N SER A 184 -22.62 4.65 33.52
CA SER A 184 -22.33 6.07 33.30
C SER A 184 -23.40 6.84 32.51
N GLY A 185 -24.32 6.13 31.85
CA GLY A 185 -25.28 6.71 30.92
C GLY A 185 -24.68 7.12 29.56
N TYR A 186 -23.38 6.90 29.35
CA TYR A 186 -22.69 7.16 28.07
C TYR A 186 -22.46 5.89 27.30
N PRO A 187 -22.42 5.93 25.97
CA PRO A 187 -22.07 4.77 25.15
C PRO A 187 -20.63 4.31 25.42
N ILE A 188 -20.40 3.02 25.31
CA ILE A 188 -19.08 2.39 25.43
C ILE A 188 -18.78 1.73 24.09
N MET A 189 -17.61 2.03 23.54
CA MET A 189 -17.11 1.38 22.32
C MET A 189 -15.86 0.56 22.64
N ALA A 190 -15.78 -0.64 22.09
CA ALA A 190 -14.55 -1.42 22.04
C ALA A 190 -14.19 -1.71 20.58
N ASN A 191 -12.91 -1.62 20.28
CA ASN A 191 -12.34 -2.04 19.00
C ASN A 191 -11.05 -2.81 19.28
N ASP A 192 -10.97 -3.98 18.71
CA ASP A 192 -9.97 -4.99 18.98
C ASP A 192 -9.43 -5.54 17.64
N PRO A 193 -8.56 -4.77 16.95
CA PRO A 193 -7.92 -5.24 15.73
C PRO A 193 -6.85 -6.27 16.09
N HIS A 194 -7.06 -7.52 15.65
CA HIS A 194 -6.12 -8.61 15.88
C HIS A 194 -4.97 -8.49 14.87
N ARG A 195 -3.78 -8.19 15.38
CA ARG A 195 -2.57 -8.01 14.59
C ARG A 195 -1.41 -8.73 15.23
N VAL A 196 -0.39 -9.02 14.43
CA VAL A 196 0.85 -9.61 14.94
C VAL A 196 1.46 -8.67 15.99
N VAL A 197 1.86 -9.25 17.13
CA VAL A 197 2.60 -8.53 18.16
C VAL A 197 4.08 -8.51 17.78
N GLY A 198 4.57 -7.36 17.41
CA GLY A 198 5.95 -7.18 16.95
C GLY A 198 6.55 -5.83 17.34
N ALA A 199 7.82 -5.65 17.09
CA ALA A 199 8.54 -4.40 17.24
C ALA A 199 9.37 -4.13 15.96
N PRO A 200 9.13 -3.02 15.26
CA PRO A 200 8.14 -1.98 15.55
C PRO A 200 6.70 -2.47 15.41
N ALA A 201 5.80 -1.92 16.22
CA ALA A 201 4.37 -2.21 16.13
C ALA A 201 3.76 -1.52 14.90
N LEU A 202 2.72 -2.15 14.31
CA LEU A 202 1.98 -1.56 13.20
C LEU A 202 1.36 -0.21 13.58
N ARG A 203 0.89 -0.07 14.82
CA ARG A 203 0.23 1.14 15.30
C ARG A 203 0.93 1.76 16.48
N TYR A 204 0.89 3.10 16.53
CA TYR A 204 1.26 3.87 17.71
C TYR A 204 0.03 4.43 18.41
N PHE A 205 0.14 4.74 19.69
CA PHE A 205 -0.88 5.45 20.44
C PHE A 205 -0.43 6.87 20.74
N VAL A 206 -1.33 7.83 20.56
CA VAL A 206 -1.05 9.25 20.82
C VAL A 206 -2.30 9.99 21.27
N HIS A 207 -2.09 11.00 22.13
CA HIS A 207 -3.08 12.01 22.44
C HIS A 207 -2.62 13.34 21.84
N LEU A 208 -3.35 13.82 20.83
CA LEU A 208 -3.11 15.09 20.17
C LEU A 208 -4.03 16.14 20.77
N HIS A 209 -3.44 17.13 21.45
CA HIS A 209 -4.17 18.26 22.03
C HIS A 209 -3.60 19.58 21.53
N GLY A 210 -4.46 20.41 20.94
CA GLY A 210 -4.12 21.71 20.37
C GLY A 210 -5.36 22.52 20.02
N PRO A 211 -5.21 23.72 19.47
CA PRO A 211 -6.35 24.54 19.08
C PRO A 211 -7.28 23.83 18.10
N GLY A 212 -8.48 23.47 18.54
CA GLY A 212 -9.48 22.74 17.75
C GLY A 212 -9.22 21.23 17.61
N TRP A 213 -8.22 20.67 18.32
CA TRP A 213 -7.91 19.26 18.35
C TRP A 213 -7.85 18.74 19.78
N ASN A 214 -8.59 17.70 20.06
CA ASN A 214 -8.51 16.94 21.31
C ASN A 214 -8.90 15.49 20.98
N ILE A 215 -7.94 14.69 20.59
CA ILE A 215 -8.15 13.37 20.03
C ILE A 215 -7.12 12.39 20.57
N ILE A 216 -7.57 11.21 20.97
CA ILE A 216 -6.71 10.14 21.46
C ILE A 216 -7.05 8.83 20.76
N GLY A 217 -6.03 8.04 20.44
CA GLY A 217 -6.19 6.73 19.82
C GLY A 217 -4.94 6.23 19.14
N GLY A 218 -5.11 5.26 18.25
CA GLY A 218 -4.06 4.63 17.46
C GLY A 218 -4.12 5.04 15.99
N GLY A 219 -2.95 5.10 15.38
CA GLY A 219 -2.77 5.36 13.95
C GLY A 219 -1.59 4.59 13.39
N GLU A 220 -1.48 4.53 12.09
CA GLU A 220 -0.36 3.96 11.37
C GLU A 220 0.77 5.01 11.22
N PRO A 221 2.06 4.60 11.32
CA PRO A 221 3.18 5.54 11.26
C PRO A 221 3.30 6.31 9.94
N SER A 222 2.82 5.72 8.84
CA SER A 222 2.87 6.31 7.49
C SER A 222 1.73 7.30 7.20
N LEU A 223 0.71 7.38 8.07
CA LEU A 223 -0.51 8.14 7.84
C LEU A 223 -0.76 9.19 8.93
N PRO A 224 -1.20 10.41 8.58
CA PRO A 224 -1.59 11.40 9.56
C PRO A 224 -2.97 11.09 10.17
N GLY A 225 -3.16 11.47 11.43
CA GLY A 225 -4.44 11.36 12.13
C GLY A 225 -4.56 10.12 12.99
N ILE A 226 -5.77 9.85 13.44
CA ILE A 226 -6.12 8.74 14.34
C ILE A 226 -7.09 7.82 13.59
N SER A 227 -6.63 6.60 13.29
CA SER A 227 -7.44 5.62 12.58
C SER A 227 -8.52 5.01 13.47
N ILE A 228 -8.21 4.80 14.75
CA ILE A 228 -9.09 4.22 15.78
C ILE A 228 -8.97 5.05 17.05
N GLY A 229 -10.06 5.66 17.52
CA GLY A 229 -9.99 6.50 18.71
C GLY A 229 -11.26 7.26 19.01
N HIS A 230 -11.11 8.36 19.76
CA HIS A 230 -12.21 9.26 20.11
C HIS A 230 -11.73 10.70 20.30
N ASN A 231 -12.66 11.66 20.22
CA ASN A 231 -12.39 13.09 20.33
C ASN A 231 -13.22 13.82 21.39
N GLY A 232 -13.86 13.09 22.29
CA GLY A 232 -14.75 13.66 23.31
C GLY A 232 -16.19 13.90 22.83
N PHE A 233 -16.47 13.88 21.53
CA PHE A 233 -17.82 13.97 20.95
C PHE A 233 -18.28 12.62 20.40
N GLY A 234 -17.37 11.86 19.87
CA GLY A 234 -17.62 10.55 19.28
C GLY A 234 -16.39 9.66 19.34
N ALA A 235 -16.61 8.37 19.10
CA ALA A 235 -15.58 7.37 18.98
C ALA A 235 -15.77 6.59 17.69
N TRP A 236 -14.69 6.10 17.12
CA TRP A 236 -14.70 5.29 15.89
C TRP A 236 -13.68 4.16 15.97
N GLY A 237 -14.05 3.07 15.36
CA GLY A 237 -13.26 1.88 15.24
C GLY A 237 -13.39 1.27 13.85
N LEU A 238 -12.47 0.42 13.50
CA LEU A 238 -12.38 -0.21 12.21
C LEU A 238 -12.34 -1.73 12.34
N THR A 239 -13.03 -2.41 11.43
CA THR A 239 -12.85 -3.83 11.16
C THR A 239 -12.71 -4.02 9.66
N VAL A 240 -12.23 -5.19 9.24
CA VAL A 240 -12.17 -5.52 7.83
C VAL A 240 -13.60 -5.69 7.30
N PHE A 241 -13.89 -5.00 6.21
CA PHE A 241 -15.11 -5.16 5.43
C PHE A 241 -14.72 -5.63 4.03
N GLN A 242 -14.97 -6.88 3.74
CA GLN A 242 -14.65 -7.49 2.45
C GLN A 242 -15.57 -6.90 1.38
N VAL A 243 -15.01 -6.04 0.54
CA VAL A 243 -15.69 -5.40 -0.59
C VAL A 243 -15.02 -5.89 -1.86
N ASP A 244 -15.81 -6.30 -2.83
CA ASP A 244 -15.37 -6.48 -4.20
C ASP A 244 -15.11 -5.09 -4.81
N SER A 245 -13.85 -4.77 -4.99
CA SER A 245 -13.39 -3.45 -5.43
C SER A 245 -12.43 -3.49 -6.61
N GLU A 246 -12.24 -4.67 -7.20
CA GLU A 246 -11.28 -4.89 -8.28
C GLU A 246 -11.89 -5.74 -9.38
N ASP A 247 -11.64 -5.33 -10.63
CA ASP A 247 -12.08 -6.04 -11.84
C ASP A 247 -10.95 -6.18 -12.85
N LEU A 248 -10.95 -7.28 -13.58
CA LEU A 248 -10.07 -7.49 -14.72
C LEU A 248 -10.81 -7.26 -16.03
N TYR A 249 -10.36 -6.25 -16.78
CA TYR A 249 -10.88 -5.94 -18.11
C TYR A 249 -10.02 -6.55 -19.20
N VAL A 250 -10.65 -7.27 -20.13
CA VAL A 250 -9.99 -7.81 -21.33
C VAL A 250 -10.34 -6.95 -22.52
N TYR A 251 -9.33 -6.44 -23.22
CA TYR A 251 -9.47 -5.59 -24.37
C TYR A 251 -8.95 -6.24 -25.65
N GLU A 252 -9.68 -6.08 -26.74
CA GLU A 252 -9.16 -6.27 -28.08
C GLU A 252 -8.18 -5.13 -28.40
N THR A 253 -6.94 -5.44 -28.83
CA THR A 253 -5.97 -4.45 -29.28
C THR A 253 -5.97 -4.33 -30.80
N HIS A 254 -5.60 -3.14 -31.31
CA HIS A 254 -5.59 -2.89 -32.74
C HIS A 254 -4.49 -3.71 -33.43
N PRO A 255 -4.78 -4.37 -34.59
CA PRO A 255 -3.83 -5.25 -35.27
C PRO A 255 -2.50 -4.57 -35.63
N ASP A 256 -2.56 -3.31 -36.04
CA ASP A 256 -1.40 -2.55 -36.54
C ASP A 256 -0.79 -1.62 -35.44
N ASP A 257 -1.44 -1.50 -34.26
CA ASP A 257 -1.00 -0.62 -33.17
C ASP A 257 -1.44 -1.17 -31.82
N PRO A 258 -0.59 -1.94 -31.12
CA PRO A 258 -0.94 -2.57 -29.85
C PRO A 258 -1.21 -1.57 -28.72
N HIS A 259 -0.90 -0.28 -28.91
CA HIS A 259 -1.21 0.77 -27.93
C HIS A 259 -2.64 1.32 -28.08
N ARG A 260 -3.43 0.78 -29.01
CA ARG A 260 -4.84 1.12 -29.16
C ARG A 260 -5.71 -0.07 -28.78
N TYR A 261 -6.71 0.19 -27.97
CA TYR A 261 -7.67 -0.81 -27.51
C TYR A 261 -9.09 -0.45 -27.91
N ARG A 262 -9.97 -1.45 -28.01
CA ARG A 262 -11.35 -1.26 -28.40
C ARG A 262 -12.24 -1.08 -27.19
N TYR A 263 -13.04 -0.01 -27.19
CA TYR A 263 -14.06 0.25 -26.20
C TYR A 263 -15.34 0.79 -26.84
N GLN A 264 -16.49 0.16 -26.56
CA GLN A 264 -17.79 0.52 -27.14
C GLN A 264 -17.75 0.72 -28.67
N GLY A 265 -17.05 -0.17 -29.37
CA GLY A 265 -16.93 -0.15 -30.83
C GLY A 265 -15.96 0.90 -31.39
N ARG A 266 -15.23 1.63 -30.57
CA ARG A 266 -14.25 2.65 -30.97
C ARG A 266 -12.85 2.27 -30.51
N TRP A 267 -11.85 2.72 -31.26
CA TRP A 267 -10.46 2.59 -30.87
C TRP A 267 -10.03 3.77 -30.01
N GLU A 268 -9.56 3.48 -28.80
CA GLU A 268 -8.95 4.44 -27.89
C GLU A 268 -7.46 4.16 -27.76
N THR A 269 -6.66 5.18 -27.43
CA THR A 269 -5.22 5.05 -27.26
C THR A 269 -4.90 4.92 -25.77
N MET A 270 -4.03 3.97 -25.42
CA MET A 270 -3.50 3.83 -24.06
C MET A 270 -2.67 5.07 -23.68
N ARG A 271 -2.77 5.51 -22.46
CA ARG A 271 -1.80 6.43 -21.87
C ARG A 271 -0.54 5.65 -21.55
N ILE A 272 0.61 6.15 -21.95
CA ILE A 272 1.91 5.51 -21.71
C ILE A 272 2.78 6.46 -20.90
N GLU A 273 3.35 5.95 -19.82
CA GLU A 273 4.33 6.63 -18.98
C GLU A 273 5.63 5.84 -19.02
N GLU A 274 6.74 6.49 -19.35
CA GLU A 274 8.06 5.89 -19.24
C GLU A 274 8.64 6.17 -17.84
N THR A 275 9.24 5.16 -17.25
CA THR A 275 9.91 5.26 -15.94
C THR A 275 11.18 4.43 -15.94
N GLU A 276 12.17 4.92 -15.20
CA GLU A 276 13.44 4.22 -15.01
C GLU A 276 13.44 3.51 -13.67
N ILE A 277 13.93 2.29 -13.64
CA ILE A 277 14.12 1.47 -12.45
C ILE A 277 15.59 1.11 -12.34
N ALA A 278 16.23 1.60 -11.29
CA ALA A 278 17.59 1.18 -10.94
C ALA A 278 17.56 -0.28 -10.48
N VAL A 279 18.54 -1.07 -10.96
CA VAL A 279 18.68 -2.49 -10.62
C VAL A 279 20.06 -2.73 -10.05
N ARG A 280 20.14 -3.24 -8.81
CA ARG A 280 21.41 -3.57 -8.16
C ARG A 280 22.19 -4.59 -9.00
N GLY A 281 23.41 -4.22 -9.35
CA GLY A 281 24.30 -5.09 -10.15
C GLY A 281 23.93 -5.19 -11.63
N GLY A 282 22.95 -4.44 -12.10
CA GLY A 282 22.47 -4.37 -13.47
C GLY A 282 22.44 -2.96 -14.05
N GLU A 283 21.92 -2.83 -15.25
CA GLU A 283 21.67 -1.54 -15.88
C GLU A 283 20.32 -0.98 -15.44
N ILE A 284 20.15 0.35 -15.55
CA ILE A 284 18.85 0.99 -15.37
C ILE A 284 17.88 0.47 -16.43
N GLN A 285 16.74 -0.02 -15.98
CA GLN A 285 15.69 -0.51 -16.86
C GLN A 285 14.68 0.61 -17.15
N THR A 286 14.51 0.95 -18.42
CA THR A 286 13.42 1.83 -18.86
C THR A 286 12.20 0.99 -19.17
N VAL A 287 11.10 1.22 -18.48
CA VAL A 287 9.85 0.49 -18.64
C VAL A 287 8.71 1.41 -19.03
N GLN A 288 7.79 0.91 -19.85
CA GLN A 288 6.56 1.60 -20.22
C GLN A 288 5.41 1.09 -19.36
N LEU A 289 4.84 1.99 -18.57
CA LEU A 289 3.61 1.75 -17.83
C LEU A 289 2.43 2.19 -18.71
N LYS A 290 1.53 1.27 -19.01
CA LYS A 290 0.40 1.49 -19.92
C LYS A 290 -0.91 1.52 -19.13
N PHE A 291 -1.81 2.39 -19.54
CA PHE A 291 -3.09 2.59 -18.88
C PHE A 291 -4.22 2.69 -19.91
N THR A 292 -5.26 1.92 -19.66
CA THR A 292 -6.54 2.10 -20.33
C THR A 292 -7.41 3.09 -19.53
N ARG A 293 -8.63 3.35 -20.00
CA ARG A 293 -9.62 4.13 -19.26
C ARG A 293 -10.03 3.52 -17.91
N HIS A 294 -9.91 2.20 -17.76
CA HIS A 294 -10.30 1.52 -16.54
C HIS A 294 -9.14 1.34 -15.55
N GLY A 295 -7.89 1.42 -16.02
CA GLY A 295 -6.75 1.33 -15.13
C GLY A 295 -5.48 0.80 -15.80
N PRO A 296 -4.49 0.34 -15.00
CA PRO A 296 -3.22 -0.15 -15.46
C PRO A 296 -3.34 -1.43 -16.28
N VAL A 297 -2.60 -1.51 -17.38
CA VAL A 297 -2.42 -2.73 -18.17
C VAL A 297 -1.38 -3.59 -17.46
N VAL A 298 -1.79 -4.75 -16.99
CA VAL A 298 -0.93 -5.67 -16.23
C VAL A 298 -0.36 -6.78 -17.09
N HIS A 299 -1.00 -7.06 -18.25
CA HIS A 299 -0.56 -8.09 -19.18
C HIS A 299 -0.98 -7.77 -20.63
N GLU A 300 -0.18 -8.20 -21.59
CA GLU A 300 -0.48 -8.07 -23.02
C GLU A 300 -0.21 -9.39 -23.74
N ARG A 301 -1.11 -9.74 -24.64
CA ARG A 301 -1.02 -10.88 -25.55
C ARG A 301 -1.08 -10.38 -27.01
N PRO A 302 0.05 -9.89 -27.57
CA PRO A 302 0.07 -9.36 -28.94
C PRO A 302 -0.31 -10.42 -29.99
N ASP A 303 0.04 -11.69 -29.73
CA ASP A 303 -0.33 -12.84 -30.56
C ASP A 303 -1.84 -13.08 -30.65
N ALA A 304 -2.56 -12.76 -29.59
CA ALA A 304 -4.02 -12.86 -29.48
C ALA A 304 -4.73 -11.51 -29.65
N GLN A 305 -3.99 -10.44 -29.94
CA GLN A 305 -4.52 -9.07 -30.00
C GLN A 305 -5.31 -8.70 -28.73
N ALA A 306 -4.75 -9.01 -27.56
CA ALA A 306 -5.42 -8.80 -26.29
C ALA A 306 -4.53 -8.02 -25.31
N ALA A 307 -5.16 -7.19 -24.48
CA ALA A 307 -4.57 -6.53 -23.33
C ALA A 307 -5.48 -6.68 -22.11
N PHE A 308 -4.87 -6.83 -20.95
CA PHE A 308 -5.55 -7.05 -19.68
C PHE A 308 -5.26 -5.86 -18.76
N ALA A 309 -6.31 -5.18 -18.32
CA ALA A 309 -6.19 -4.02 -17.43
C ALA A 309 -7.02 -4.22 -16.16
N LEU A 310 -6.45 -3.81 -15.03
CA LEU A 310 -7.14 -3.84 -13.75
C LEU A 310 -7.92 -2.55 -13.52
N ARG A 311 -9.17 -2.69 -13.12
CA ARG A 311 -9.94 -1.62 -12.50
C ARG A 311 -9.80 -1.77 -11.00
N LEU A 312 -9.18 -0.79 -10.38
CA LEU A 312 -8.90 -0.76 -8.95
C LEU A 312 -9.65 0.44 -8.36
N ALA A 313 -10.74 0.19 -7.64
CA ALA A 313 -11.58 1.26 -7.09
C ALA A 313 -10.81 2.11 -6.06
N TRP A 314 -9.84 1.50 -5.38
CA TRP A 314 -8.99 2.20 -4.42
C TRP A 314 -7.97 3.19 -5.04
N LEU A 315 -7.88 3.27 -6.39
CA LEU A 315 -7.18 4.34 -7.10
C LEU A 315 -8.07 5.55 -7.41
N ASP A 316 -9.35 5.50 -7.04
CA ASP A 316 -10.26 6.64 -7.22
C ASP A 316 -10.10 7.64 -6.09
N ILE A 317 -10.48 8.90 -6.37
CA ILE A 317 -10.48 9.95 -5.36
C ILE A 317 -11.45 9.59 -4.23
N GLY A 318 -10.96 9.66 -3.00
CA GLY A 318 -11.74 9.36 -1.81
C GLY A 318 -11.73 7.90 -1.37
N ALA A 319 -10.89 7.08 -1.98
CA ALA A 319 -10.83 5.64 -1.68
C ALA A 319 -9.79 5.24 -0.63
N ALA A 320 -9.09 6.18 0.00
CA ALA A 320 -8.13 5.94 1.08
C ALA A 320 -8.81 5.97 2.47
N PRO A 321 -9.33 4.83 2.98
CA PRO A 321 -10.24 4.82 4.13
C PRO A 321 -9.57 5.25 5.44
N TYR A 322 -8.29 4.99 5.63
CA TYR A 322 -7.58 5.40 6.84
C TYR A 322 -7.43 6.93 6.94
N LEU A 323 -7.35 7.65 5.82
CA LEU A 323 -7.31 9.09 5.81
C LEU A 323 -8.67 9.72 6.20
N ALA A 324 -9.77 8.96 6.15
CA ALA A 324 -11.08 9.40 6.65
C ALA A 324 -11.04 9.75 8.16
N GLY A 325 -10.11 9.17 8.92
CA GLY A 325 -9.84 9.52 10.31
C GLY A 325 -9.55 11.00 10.52
N LEU A 326 -9.00 11.71 9.52
CA LEU A 326 -8.75 13.16 9.59
C LEU A 326 -10.05 13.95 9.78
N ARG A 327 -11.13 13.57 9.09
CA ARG A 327 -12.44 14.23 9.24
C ARG A 327 -13.09 13.88 10.58
N MET A 328 -13.00 12.62 11.00
CA MET A 328 -13.52 12.15 12.29
C MET A 328 -12.83 12.85 13.45
N SER A 329 -11.55 13.15 13.32
CA SER A 329 -10.74 13.78 14.37
C SER A 329 -11.32 15.08 14.92
N GLN A 330 -12.07 15.82 14.12
CA GLN A 330 -12.73 17.09 14.50
C GLN A 330 -14.27 17.04 14.43
N ALA A 331 -14.85 15.87 14.18
CA ALA A 331 -16.31 15.73 14.11
C ALA A 331 -16.95 15.93 15.48
N GLN A 332 -18.06 16.67 15.51
CA GLN A 332 -18.84 16.96 16.72
C GLN A 332 -20.18 16.21 16.75
N SER A 333 -20.48 15.50 15.71
CA SER A 333 -21.67 14.67 15.58
C SER A 333 -21.41 13.52 14.62
#